data_d02ddf89b84b87cceb27dbcebdc1d5b8
#
_entry.id   d02ddf89b84b87cceb27dbcebdc1d5b8
#
_cell.length_a   1.000
_cell.length_b   1.000
_cell.length_c   1.000
_cell.angle_alpha   90.00
_cell.angle_beta   90.00
_cell.angle_gamma   90.00
#
_symmetry.space_group_name_H-M   'P 1'
#
loop_
_entity.id
_entity.type
_entity.pdbx_description
1 polymer ?
#
loop_
_entity_poly.entity_id
_entity_poly.type
_entity_poly.pdbx_seq_one_letter_code
_entity_poly.pdbx_strand_id
1 'polypeptide(L)'
;GSAESFTFAKAEALAHTFRNRYALGERPGQILLRVLEDVIGVKIFFLDFEPSGTAACSLSDRFGAAILLNSRNVSWRRNFDLAHELFHLLTWKVFRIAGSENAATGSTREEQLANCFAGHLLLPAEALKTAVSKQLREKKTLDFEDLFDIARQFAVSVPAVVWQMKSAGIVKREDAEKLAEQIKGRSSYWETRTNDPPSRRPLRFEALAIEAMDKGLMGTGKFAEYMGISRREAMKLLDERADKFWQEESLVEIEVIDS
;
A
#
# COMPACT_ATOMS: atom_id res chain seq x y z
N GLY A 1 9.29 -18.98 16.24
CA GLY A 1 10.68 -18.95 15.73
C GLY A 1 11.40 -17.75 16.30
N SER A 2 12.69 -17.82 16.51
CA SER A 2 13.49 -16.67 16.97
C SER A 2 13.73 -15.69 15.81
N ALA A 3 13.96 -14.42 16.11
CA ALA A 3 14.31 -13.38 15.15
C ALA A 3 15.56 -13.77 14.32
N GLU A 4 16.55 -14.41 14.92
CA GLU A 4 17.77 -14.88 14.27
C GLU A 4 17.50 -15.92 13.17
N SER A 5 16.43 -16.72 13.31
CA SER A 5 16.07 -17.75 12.33
C SER A 5 15.22 -17.22 11.17
N PHE A 6 14.88 -15.93 11.16
CA PHE A 6 14.11 -15.32 10.07
C PHE A 6 15.03 -14.90 8.92
N THR A 7 14.82 -15.50 7.76
CA THR A 7 15.70 -15.33 6.57
C THR A 7 15.00 -14.54 5.46
N PHE A 8 15.75 -14.06 4.48
CA PHE A 8 15.19 -13.44 3.27
C PHE A 8 14.22 -14.35 2.53
N ALA A 9 14.55 -15.65 2.42
CA ALA A 9 13.63 -16.64 1.83
C ALA A 9 12.30 -16.76 2.61
N LYS A 10 12.33 -16.62 3.95
CA LYS A 10 11.10 -16.56 4.74
C LYS A 10 10.32 -15.28 4.53
N ALA A 11 10.98 -14.13 4.35
CA ALA A 11 10.32 -12.87 4.02
C ALA A 11 9.63 -12.94 2.66
N GLU A 12 10.29 -13.48 1.64
CA GLU A 12 9.71 -13.74 0.33
C GLU A 12 8.53 -14.70 0.40
N ALA A 13 8.67 -15.85 1.09
CA ALA A 13 7.61 -16.82 1.28
C ALA A 13 6.40 -16.22 2.02
N LEU A 14 6.63 -15.35 3.01
CA LEU A 14 5.58 -14.62 3.73
C LEU A 14 4.82 -13.67 2.78
N ALA A 15 5.53 -12.93 1.92
CA ALA A 15 4.93 -12.06 0.92
C ALA A 15 4.04 -12.85 -0.05
N HIS A 16 4.51 -13.99 -0.52
CA HIS A 16 3.77 -14.89 -1.39
C HIS A 16 2.52 -15.45 -0.71
N THR A 17 2.67 -15.93 0.52
CA THR A 17 1.57 -16.48 1.32
C THR A 17 0.50 -15.42 1.60
N PHE A 18 0.92 -14.20 1.96
CA PHE A 18 0.01 -13.09 2.21
C PHE A 18 -0.77 -12.71 0.94
N ARG A 19 -0.08 -12.56 -0.20
CA ARG A 19 -0.70 -12.24 -1.48
C ARG A 19 -1.76 -13.28 -1.87
N ASN A 20 -1.45 -14.56 -1.74
CA ASN A 20 -2.37 -15.63 -2.09
C ASN A 20 -3.56 -15.69 -1.13
N ARG A 21 -3.32 -15.57 0.18
CA ARG A 21 -4.36 -15.62 1.21
C ARG A 21 -5.43 -14.54 1.02
N TYR A 22 -5.02 -13.35 0.61
CA TYR A 22 -5.91 -12.21 0.44
C TYR A 22 -6.22 -11.89 -1.02
N ALA A 23 -5.89 -12.80 -1.94
CA ALA A 23 -6.18 -12.69 -3.37
C ALA A 23 -5.76 -11.34 -3.97
N LEU A 24 -4.56 -10.84 -3.62
CA LEU A 24 -4.08 -9.52 -4.08
C LEU A 24 -3.74 -9.49 -5.58
N GLY A 25 -3.76 -10.63 -6.26
CA GLY A 25 -3.53 -10.74 -7.69
C GLY A 25 -2.11 -10.35 -8.12
N GLU A 26 -2.02 -9.90 -9.37
CA GLU A 26 -0.75 -9.56 -10.02
C GLU A 26 -0.27 -8.14 -9.70
N ARG A 27 -1.15 -7.26 -9.23
CA ARG A 27 -0.87 -5.83 -8.95
C ARG A 27 -1.27 -5.44 -7.53
N PRO A 28 -0.64 -6.00 -6.52
CA PRO A 28 -1.04 -5.82 -5.11
C PRO A 28 -1.06 -4.36 -4.67
N GLY A 29 -0.17 -3.51 -5.17
CA GLY A 29 -0.09 -2.09 -4.80
C GLY A 29 -1.37 -1.28 -5.07
N GLN A 30 -2.25 -1.78 -5.97
CA GLN A 30 -3.51 -1.10 -6.29
C GLN A 30 -4.62 -1.37 -5.25
N ILE A 31 -4.56 -2.51 -4.55
CA ILE A 31 -5.64 -2.95 -3.66
C ILE A 31 -5.20 -3.18 -2.22
N LEU A 32 -3.90 -3.21 -1.95
CA LEU A 32 -3.32 -3.54 -0.64
C LEU A 32 -3.94 -2.71 0.48
N LEU A 33 -4.05 -1.39 0.30
CA LEU A 33 -4.61 -0.48 1.29
C LEU A 33 -6.04 -0.89 1.67
N ARG A 34 -6.91 -1.11 0.68
CA ARG A 34 -8.30 -1.52 0.91
C ARG A 34 -8.38 -2.86 1.62
N VAL A 35 -7.56 -3.84 1.21
CA VAL A 35 -7.56 -5.15 1.86
C VAL A 35 -7.13 -5.04 3.32
N LEU A 36 -6.13 -4.21 3.63
CA LEU A 36 -5.70 -3.99 5.01
C LEU A 36 -6.78 -3.32 5.85
N GLU A 37 -7.48 -2.32 5.32
CA GLU A 37 -8.54 -1.61 6.05
C GLU A 37 -9.83 -2.43 6.14
N ASP A 38 -10.35 -2.91 5.03
CA ASP A 38 -11.71 -3.46 4.94
C ASP A 38 -11.76 -4.93 5.34
N VAL A 39 -10.75 -5.72 5.00
CA VAL A 39 -10.75 -7.17 5.24
C VAL A 39 -10.01 -7.51 6.54
N ILE A 40 -8.84 -6.91 6.77
CA ILE A 40 -8.00 -7.24 7.93
C ILE A 40 -8.32 -6.34 9.13
N GLY A 41 -8.78 -5.11 8.88
CA GLY A 41 -9.16 -4.16 9.92
C GLY A 41 -7.98 -3.36 10.49
N VAL A 42 -6.88 -3.24 9.73
CA VAL A 42 -5.76 -2.35 10.08
C VAL A 42 -6.20 -0.90 9.93
N LYS A 43 -5.91 -0.07 10.91
CA LYS A 43 -6.21 1.37 10.85
C LYS A 43 -5.07 2.10 10.17
N ILE A 44 -5.32 2.73 9.02
CA ILE A 44 -4.28 3.41 8.24
C ILE A 44 -4.52 4.92 8.31
N PHE A 45 -3.52 5.63 8.84
CA PHE A 45 -3.55 7.09 8.99
C PHE A 45 -2.55 7.75 8.06
N PHE A 46 -2.95 8.87 7.47
CA PHE A 46 -2.09 9.71 6.66
C PHE A 46 -1.91 11.05 7.37
N LEU A 47 -0.71 11.30 7.87
CA LEU A 47 -0.36 12.56 8.52
C LEU A 47 0.84 13.20 7.84
N ASP A 48 0.89 14.52 7.93
CA ASP A 48 2.03 15.32 7.52
C ASP A 48 3.01 15.42 8.70
N PHE A 49 4.21 14.84 8.56
CA PHE A 49 5.24 14.88 9.60
C PHE A 49 6.66 14.81 9.02
N GLU A 50 7.62 15.20 9.82
CA GLU A 50 9.04 15.13 9.51
C GLU A 50 9.73 14.06 10.39
N PRO A 51 10.79 13.40 9.87
CA PRO A 51 11.35 13.57 8.53
C PRO A 51 10.48 12.91 7.45
N SER A 52 10.52 13.46 6.24
CA SER A 52 9.85 12.88 5.08
C SER A 52 10.41 11.48 4.78
N GLY A 53 9.58 10.59 4.25
CA GLY A 53 9.98 9.22 3.90
C GLY A 53 9.91 8.22 5.06
N THR A 54 9.35 8.61 6.22
CA THR A 54 9.13 7.72 7.35
C THR A 54 7.68 7.22 7.39
N ALA A 55 7.52 6.01 7.92
CA ALA A 55 6.25 5.41 8.30
C ALA A 55 6.41 4.76 9.68
N ALA A 56 5.34 4.36 10.30
CA ALA A 56 5.38 3.64 11.56
C ALA A 56 4.17 2.72 11.70
N CYS A 57 4.32 1.63 12.43
CA CYS A 57 3.19 0.80 12.81
C CYS A 57 3.14 0.55 14.32
N SER A 58 1.97 0.15 14.78
CA SER A 58 1.71 -0.21 16.16
C SER A 58 0.71 -1.35 16.23
N LEU A 59 0.90 -2.22 17.21
CA LEU A 59 -0.02 -3.31 17.53
C LEU A 59 -0.28 -3.31 19.02
N SER A 60 -1.53 -3.20 19.43
CA SER A 60 -1.93 -3.30 20.84
C SER A 60 -3.22 -4.10 20.98
N ASP A 61 -3.41 -4.76 22.12
CA ASP A 61 -4.60 -5.56 22.39
C ASP A 61 -5.87 -4.71 22.45
N ARG A 62 -5.76 -3.47 22.90
CA ARG A 62 -6.91 -2.55 23.04
C ARG A 62 -7.27 -1.85 21.74
N PHE A 63 -6.26 -1.37 21.00
CA PHE A 63 -6.48 -0.55 19.80
C PHE A 63 -6.42 -1.37 18.51
N GLY A 64 -5.76 -2.52 18.54
CA GLY A 64 -5.49 -3.35 17.37
C GLY A 64 -4.29 -2.85 16.57
N ALA A 65 -4.22 -3.28 15.31
CA ALA A 65 -3.16 -2.90 14.38
C ALA A 65 -3.41 -1.52 13.77
N ALA A 66 -2.37 -0.72 13.69
CA ALA A 66 -2.39 0.59 13.04
C ALA A 66 -1.09 0.84 12.26
N ILE A 67 -1.20 1.56 11.13
CA ILE A 67 -0.09 2.05 10.33
C ILE A 67 -0.27 3.54 10.14
N LEU A 68 0.82 4.29 10.32
CA LEU A 68 0.93 5.70 10.05
C LEU A 68 1.82 5.92 8.83
N LEU A 69 1.31 6.59 7.81
CA LEU A 69 2.02 6.91 6.58
C LEU A 69 2.18 8.42 6.44
N ASN A 70 3.30 8.86 5.89
CA ASN A 70 3.52 10.27 5.60
C ASN A 70 2.71 10.68 4.36
N SER A 71 1.77 11.62 4.55
CA SER A 71 0.90 12.13 3.49
C SER A 71 1.65 12.91 2.40
N ARG A 72 2.85 13.46 2.72
CA ARG A 72 3.71 14.15 1.74
C ARG A 72 4.37 13.22 0.75
N ASN A 73 4.51 11.93 1.10
CA ASN A 73 5.12 10.96 0.20
C ASN A 73 4.26 10.76 -1.03
N VAL A 74 4.88 10.55 -2.18
CA VAL A 74 4.21 10.17 -3.43
C VAL A 74 3.54 8.80 -3.29
N SER A 75 2.53 8.52 -4.10
CA SER A 75 1.67 7.33 -3.96
C SER A 75 2.45 6.01 -3.95
N TRP A 76 3.41 5.83 -4.87
CA TRP A 76 4.23 4.62 -4.91
C TRP A 76 5.12 4.45 -3.67
N ARG A 77 5.57 5.56 -3.06
CA ARG A 77 6.33 5.52 -1.81
C ARG A 77 5.43 5.10 -0.66
N ARG A 78 4.22 5.66 -0.58
CA ARG A 78 3.23 5.25 0.42
C ARG A 78 2.86 3.78 0.32
N ASN A 79 2.75 3.23 -0.90
CA ASN A 79 2.51 1.81 -1.11
C ASN A 79 3.67 0.94 -0.59
N PHE A 80 4.90 1.37 -0.85
CA PHE A 80 6.08 0.69 -0.33
C PHE A 80 6.12 0.74 1.20
N ASP A 81 5.94 1.93 1.77
CA ASP A 81 5.92 2.13 3.21
C ASP A 81 4.80 1.30 3.86
N LEU A 82 3.61 1.24 3.25
CA LEU A 82 2.50 0.41 3.70
C LEU A 82 2.86 -1.08 3.74
N ALA A 83 3.48 -1.59 2.68
CA ALA A 83 3.92 -2.98 2.62
C ALA A 83 5.06 -3.27 3.61
N HIS A 84 5.96 -2.31 3.82
CA HIS A 84 7.05 -2.39 4.78
C HIS A 84 6.52 -2.49 6.22
N GLU A 85 5.62 -1.59 6.61
CA GLU A 85 5.00 -1.59 7.94
C GLU A 85 4.11 -2.83 8.17
N LEU A 86 3.51 -3.36 7.12
CA LEU A 86 2.79 -4.62 7.20
C LEU A 86 3.70 -5.77 7.61
N PHE A 87 4.95 -5.83 7.13
CA PHE A 87 5.91 -6.84 7.58
C PHE A 87 6.12 -6.77 9.09
N HIS A 88 6.33 -5.58 9.63
CA HIS A 88 6.50 -5.41 11.07
C HIS A 88 5.27 -5.86 11.87
N LEU A 89 4.06 -5.58 11.39
CA LEU A 89 2.83 -6.08 12.02
C LEU A 89 2.73 -7.60 11.97
N LEU A 90 3.02 -8.23 10.82
CA LEU A 90 2.95 -9.69 10.66
C LEU A 90 4.00 -10.43 11.49
N THR A 91 5.14 -9.81 11.71
CA THR A 91 6.28 -10.37 12.45
C THR A 91 6.41 -9.81 13.86
N TRP A 92 5.43 -9.08 14.36
CA TRP A 92 5.45 -8.39 15.66
C TRP A 92 5.92 -9.27 16.79
N LYS A 93 5.35 -10.48 16.91
CA LYS A 93 5.70 -11.46 17.95
C LYS A 93 7.08 -12.10 17.77
N VAL A 94 7.69 -11.94 16.59
CA VAL A 94 9.03 -12.49 16.28
C VAL A 94 10.12 -11.51 16.69
N PHE A 95 9.93 -10.22 16.42
CA PHE A 95 10.97 -9.19 16.59
C PHE A 95 10.75 -8.31 17.82
N ARG A 96 9.51 -8.18 18.31
CA ARG A 96 9.18 -7.39 19.50
C ARG A 96 9.08 -8.31 20.71
N ILE A 97 10.17 -8.40 21.49
CA ILE A 97 10.16 -9.13 22.77
C ILE A 97 9.58 -8.19 23.83
N ALA A 98 8.58 -8.65 24.56
CA ALA A 98 7.97 -7.88 25.64
C ALA A 98 9.04 -7.44 26.67
N GLY A 99 9.14 -6.14 26.93
CA GLY A 99 10.07 -5.58 27.93
C GLY A 99 11.41 -5.07 27.39
N SER A 100 11.66 -5.13 26.07
CA SER A 100 12.85 -4.49 25.48
C SER A 100 12.56 -3.00 25.27
N GLU A 101 13.26 -2.11 25.99
CA GLU A 101 13.19 -0.65 25.80
C GLU A 101 13.67 -0.19 24.43
N ASN A 102 14.42 -1.04 23.70
CA ASN A 102 14.90 -0.80 22.34
C ASN A 102 13.95 -1.33 21.24
N ALA A 103 12.73 -1.73 21.59
CA ALA A 103 11.76 -2.24 20.64
C ALA A 103 11.17 -1.18 19.68
N ALA A 104 11.51 0.10 19.88
CA ALA A 104 11.01 1.21 19.07
C ALA A 104 11.70 1.34 17.71
N THR A 105 12.93 0.87 17.57
CA THR A 105 13.69 0.86 16.32
C THR A 105 14.02 -0.57 15.92
N GLY A 106 13.57 -0.98 14.73
CA GLY A 106 13.92 -2.28 14.16
C GLY A 106 15.43 -2.45 14.05
N SER A 107 15.93 -3.68 14.18
CA SER A 107 17.32 -3.95 13.86
C SER A 107 17.58 -3.72 12.37
N THR A 108 18.79 -3.37 11.98
CA THR A 108 19.18 -3.25 10.55
C THR A 108 18.77 -4.49 9.75
N ARG A 109 18.81 -5.66 10.35
CA ARG A 109 18.40 -6.93 9.74
C ARG A 109 16.88 -6.99 9.52
N GLU A 110 16.09 -6.58 10.51
CA GLU A 110 14.64 -6.55 10.43
C GLU A 110 14.18 -5.60 9.30
N GLU A 111 14.79 -4.40 9.21
CA GLU A 111 14.52 -3.43 8.15
C GLU A 111 14.84 -3.98 6.74
N GLN A 112 15.95 -4.72 6.61
CA GLN A 112 16.28 -5.37 5.35
C GLN A 112 15.28 -6.45 4.96
N LEU A 113 14.76 -7.20 5.94
CA LEU A 113 13.73 -8.22 5.73
C LEU A 113 12.38 -7.57 5.36
N ALA A 114 12.02 -6.45 5.99
CA ALA A 114 10.83 -5.68 5.66
C ALA A 114 10.90 -5.13 4.22
N ASN A 115 12.05 -4.60 3.83
CA ASN A 115 12.28 -4.16 2.44
C ASN A 115 12.17 -5.31 1.43
N CYS A 116 12.72 -6.48 1.77
CA CYS A 116 12.62 -7.68 0.94
C CYS A 116 11.16 -8.12 0.80
N PHE A 117 10.43 -8.22 1.91
CA PHE A 117 9.00 -8.55 1.91
C PHE A 117 8.19 -7.58 1.06
N ALA A 118 8.37 -6.27 1.26
CA ALA A 118 7.65 -5.23 0.52
C ALA A 118 7.89 -5.33 -0.99
N GLY A 119 9.14 -5.53 -1.41
CA GLY A 119 9.50 -5.72 -2.82
C GLY A 119 8.81 -6.93 -3.43
N HIS A 120 8.88 -8.10 -2.78
CA HIS A 120 8.26 -9.33 -3.27
C HIS A 120 6.72 -9.32 -3.20
N LEU A 121 6.14 -8.60 -2.23
CA LEU A 121 4.70 -8.42 -2.13
C LEU A 121 4.17 -7.58 -3.30
N LEU A 122 4.78 -6.40 -3.53
CA LEU A 122 4.29 -5.43 -4.51
C LEU A 122 4.63 -5.79 -5.95
N LEU A 123 5.74 -6.49 -6.17
CA LEU A 123 6.24 -6.88 -7.49
C LEU A 123 6.38 -8.40 -7.60
N PRO A 124 5.27 -9.14 -7.81
CA PRO A 124 5.32 -10.58 -8.05
C PRO A 124 6.20 -10.91 -9.27
N ALA A 125 7.19 -11.80 -9.11
CA ALA A 125 8.19 -12.07 -10.14
C ALA A 125 7.58 -12.49 -11.50
N GLU A 126 6.56 -13.37 -11.49
CA GLU A 126 5.90 -13.83 -12.72
C GLU A 126 5.10 -12.74 -13.41
N ALA A 127 4.39 -11.89 -12.65
CA ALA A 127 3.67 -10.75 -13.20
C ALA A 127 4.62 -9.72 -13.81
N LEU A 128 5.74 -9.45 -13.13
CA LEU A 128 6.79 -8.58 -13.64
C LEU A 128 7.41 -9.14 -14.92
N LYS A 129 7.74 -10.43 -14.95
CA LYS A 129 8.27 -11.11 -16.12
C LYS A 129 7.32 -11.03 -17.32
N THR A 130 6.01 -11.19 -17.09
CA THR A 130 4.98 -11.04 -18.11
C THR A 130 4.94 -9.61 -18.65
N ALA A 131 4.98 -8.59 -17.77
CA ALA A 131 4.98 -7.20 -18.17
C ALA A 131 6.22 -6.82 -19.00
N VAL A 132 7.41 -7.24 -18.54
CA VAL A 132 8.67 -7.03 -19.27
C VAL A 132 8.66 -7.74 -20.62
N SER A 133 8.20 -8.99 -20.68
CA SER A 133 8.13 -9.75 -21.93
C SER A 133 7.18 -9.12 -22.93
N LYS A 134 6.10 -8.48 -22.49
CA LYS A 134 5.17 -7.75 -23.34
C LYS A 134 5.88 -6.56 -24.00
N GLN A 135 6.61 -5.76 -23.26
CA GLN A 135 7.38 -4.62 -23.81
C GLN A 135 8.46 -5.09 -24.81
N LEU A 136 9.18 -6.17 -24.47
CA LEU A 136 10.22 -6.72 -25.34
C LEU A 136 9.71 -7.37 -26.63
N ARG A 137 8.40 -7.72 -26.72
CA ARG A 137 7.79 -8.15 -27.99
C ARG A 137 7.61 -7.01 -28.99
N GLU A 138 7.35 -5.81 -28.48
CA GLU A 138 7.15 -4.61 -29.28
C GLU A 138 8.48 -3.92 -29.60
N LYS A 139 9.45 -4.02 -28.67
CA LYS A 139 10.77 -3.40 -28.78
C LYS A 139 11.85 -4.42 -28.39
N LYS A 140 13.00 -4.42 -29.05
CA LYS A 140 14.12 -5.33 -28.71
C LYS A 140 14.85 -4.97 -27.42
N THR A 141 14.65 -3.77 -26.90
CA THR A 141 15.31 -3.23 -25.70
C THR A 141 14.30 -2.47 -24.87
N LEU A 142 14.51 -2.45 -23.55
CA LEU A 142 13.75 -1.62 -22.64
C LEU A 142 14.39 -0.23 -22.54
N ASP A 143 13.59 0.79 -22.68
CA ASP A 143 13.97 2.16 -22.39
C ASP A 143 13.38 2.63 -21.04
N PHE A 144 13.65 3.89 -20.72
CA PHE A 144 13.18 4.48 -19.46
C PHE A 144 11.64 4.58 -19.38
N GLU A 145 10.97 4.90 -20.48
CA GLU A 145 9.51 5.03 -20.53
C GLU A 145 8.84 3.66 -20.33
N ASP A 146 9.43 2.58 -20.85
CA ASP A 146 8.94 1.22 -20.63
C ASP A 146 9.02 0.83 -19.14
N LEU A 147 10.14 1.14 -18.49
CA LEU A 147 10.31 0.90 -17.05
C LEU A 147 9.36 1.75 -16.23
N PHE A 148 9.11 2.97 -16.67
CA PHE A 148 8.12 3.85 -16.04
C PHE A 148 6.71 3.29 -16.17
N ASP A 149 6.30 2.86 -17.32
CA ASP A 149 4.98 2.28 -17.50
C ASP A 149 4.78 1.01 -16.67
N ILE A 150 5.81 0.17 -16.55
CA ILE A 150 5.80 -0.98 -15.66
C ILE A 150 5.66 -0.53 -14.20
N ALA A 151 6.48 0.42 -13.76
CA ALA A 151 6.45 0.94 -12.39
C ALA A 151 5.07 1.51 -12.03
N ARG A 152 4.44 2.25 -12.95
CA ARG A 152 3.09 2.80 -12.80
C ARG A 152 2.04 1.69 -12.71
N GLN A 153 2.13 0.64 -13.54
CA GLN A 153 1.20 -0.49 -13.50
C GLN A 153 1.21 -1.21 -12.15
N PHE A 154 2.38 -1.34 -11.53
CA PHE A 154 2.53 -1.98 -10.22
C PHE A 154 2.44 -1.01 -9.04
N ALA A 155 2.30 0.29 -9.31
CA ALA A 155 2.27 1.36 -8.30
C ALA A 155 3.51 1.34 -7.38
N VAL A 156 4.69 1.21 -7.98
CA VAL A 156 6.00 1.18 -7.34
C VAL A 156 6.97 2.16 -8.01
N SER A 157 8.17 2.33 -7.45
CA SER A 157 9.23 3.13 -8.08
C SER A 157 9.94 2.37 -9.20
N VAL A 158 10.54 3.08 -10.16
CA VAL A 158 11.36 2.45 -11.21
C VAL A 158 12.61 1.77 -10.65
N PRO A 159 13.32 2.33 -9.68
CA PRO A 159 14.39 1.60 -9.02
C PRO A 159 13.94 0.26 -8.43
N ALA A 160 12.73 0.19 -7.86
CA ALA A 160 12.17 -1.07 -7.36
C ALA A 160 11.94 -2.09 -8.49
N VAL A 161 11.44 -1.65 -9.66
CA VAL A 161 11.28 -2.52 -10.84
C VAL A 161 12.63 -3.10 -11.26
N VAL A 162 13.66 -2.26 -11.43
CA VAL A 162 14.99 -2.69 -11.85
C VAL A 162 15.62 -3.65 -10.83
N TRP A 163 15.47 -3.35 -9.55
CA TRP A 163 15.96 -4.22 -8.49
C TRP A 163 15.26 -5.59 -8.52
N GLN A 164 13.96 -5.61 -8.69
CA GLN A 164 13.19 -6.85 -8.74
C GLN A 164 13.46 -7.64 -10.02
N MET A 165 13.65 -6.98 -11.17
CA MET A 165 14.06 -7.63 -12.42
C MET A 165 15.39 -8.38 -12.24
N LYS A 166 16.34 -7.75 -11.52
CA LYS A 166 17.62 -8.38 -11.18
C LYS A 166 17.41 -9.56 -10.22
N SER A 167 16.64 -9.35 -9.14
CA SER A 167 16.38 -10.38 -8.11
C SER A 167 15.67 -11.61 -8.68
N ALA A 168 14.73 -11.40 -9.60
CA ALA A 168 13.97 -12.45 -10.27
C ALA A 168 14.72 -13.08 -11.47
N GLY A 169 15.95 -12.68 -11.76
CA GLY A 169 16.74 -13.21 -12.88
C GLY A 169 16.19 -12.85 -14.26
N ILE A 170 15.36 -11.81 -14.36
CA ILE A 170 14.78 -11.35 -15.64
C ILE A 170 15.83 -10.62 -16.49
N VAL A 171 16.73 -9.89 -15.83
CA VAL A 171 17.87 -9.21 -16.46
C VAL A 171 19.17 -9.60 -15.76
N LYS A 172 20.29 -9.55 -16.49
CA LYS A 172 21.61 -9.74 -15.92
C LYS A 172 21.96 -8.59 -14.99
N ARG A 173 22.85 -8.87 -14.02
CA ARG A 173 23.31 -7.87 -13.06
C ARG A 173 23.88 -6.62 -13.71
N GLU A 174 24.70 -6.79 -14.75
CA GLU A 174 25.35 -5.72 -15.48
C GLU A 174 24.34 -4.79 -16.17
N ASP A 175 23.28 -5.36 -16.74
CA ASP A 175 22.22 -4.59 -17.40
C ASP A 175 21.35 -3.87 -16.37
N ALA A 176 21.07 -4.49 -15.22
CA ALA A 176 20.37 -3.83 -14.12
C ALA A 176 21.17 -2.63 -13.57
N GLU A 177 22.50 -2.75 -13.45
CA GLU A 177 23.36 -1.66 -13.01
C GLU A 177 23.39 -0.50 -14.03
N LYS A 178 23.41 -0.80 -15.34
CA LYS A 178 23.28 0.23 -16.40
C LYS A 178 21.93 0.93 -16.35
N LEU A 179 20.83 0.18 -16.20
CA LEU A 179 19.50 0.74 -16.08
C LEU A 179 19.37 1.61 -14.82
N ALA A 180 19.91 1.16 -13.68
CA ALA A 180 19.93 1.94 -12.45
C ALA A 180 20.71 3.26 -12.60
N GLU A 181 21.82 3.28 -13.32
CA GLU A 181 22.58 4.51 -13.59
C GLU A 181 21.81 5.49 -14.49
N GLN A 182 21.11 4.99 -15.52
CA GLN A 182 20.29 5.82 -16.40
C GLN A 182 19.11 6.49 -15.66
N ILE A 183 18.67 5.88 -14.57
CA ILE A 183 17.55 6.39 -13.74
C ILE A 183 18.02 7.49 -12.78
N LYS A 184 19.29 7.47 -12.37
CA LYS A 184 19.85 8.51 -11.51
C LYS A 184 19.70 9.87 -12.17
N GLY A 185 19.16 10.83 -11.45
CA GLY A 185 18.89 12.19 -11.96
C GLY A 185 17.54 12.41 -12.63
N ARG A 186 16.74 11.35 -12.83
CA ARG A 186 15.38 11.48 -13.38
C ARG A 186 14.28 11.35 -12.31
N SER A 187 14.63 11.27 -11.04
CA SER A 187 13.69 11.06 -9.93
C SER A 187 12.61 12.17 -9.82
N SER A 188 12.96 13.44 -10.10
CA SER A 188 12.00 14.54 -10.03
C SER A 188 10.85 14.46 -11.04
N TYR A 189 11.06 13.76 -12.16
CA TYR A 189 10.01 13.55 -13.17
C TYR A 189 8.86 12.68 -12.67
N TRP A 190 9.14 11.83 -11.66
CA TRP A 190 8.18 10.87 -11.07
C TRP A 190 7.27 11.50 -10.03
N GLU A 191 7.85 12.41 -9.24
CA GLU A 191 7.19 13.01 -8.09
C GLU A 191 6.02 13.90 -8.52
N THR A 192 6.12 14.51 -9.70
CA THR A 192 5.11 15.45 -10.20
C THR A 192 3.88 14.80 -10.83
N ARG A 193 3.95 13.53 -11.28
CA ARG A 193 2.87 12.87 -12.03
C ARG A 193 1.95 11.97 -11.19
N THR A 194 2.28 11.71 -9.92
CA THR A 194 1.57 10.69 -9.09
C THR A 194 1.04 11.25 -7.78
N ASN A 195 0.90 12.56 -7.66
CA ASN A 195 0.61 13.19 -6.38
C ASN A 195 -0.90 13.42 -6.16
N ASP A 196 -1.66 12.32 -5.97
CA ASP A 196 -2.99 12.44 -5.38
C ASP A 196 -2.84 12.48 -3.86
N PRO A 197 -3.26 13.58 -3.21
CA PRO A 197 -3.23 13.65 -1.76
C PRO A 197 -4.14 12.56 -1.18
N PRO A 198 -3.65 11.74 -0.25
CA PRO A 198 -4.48 10.72 0.37
C PRO A 198 -5.54 11.36 1.27
N SER A 199 -6.65 10.66 1.47
CA SER A 199 -7.57 11.01 2.55
C SER A 199 -6.83 11.07 3.89
N ARG A 200 -7.07 12.10 4.68
CA ARG A 200 -6.42 12.24 5.99
C ARG A 200 -6.85 11.18 7.01
N ARG A 201 -7.90 10.44 6.71
CA ARG A 201 -8.49 9.43 7.60
C ARG A 201 -8.56 8.08 6.93
N PRO A 202 -8.56 7.00 7.73
CA PRO A 202 -8.85 5.67 7.22
C PRO A 202 -10.20 5.67 6.49
N LEU A 203 -10.25 5.12 5.28
CA LEU A 203 -11.50 5.02 4.50
C LEU A 203 -12.57 4.27 5.27
N ARG A 204 -12.17 3.22 6.00
CA ARG A 204 -13.07 2.47 6.88
C ARG A 204 -13.64 3.32 8.01
N PHE A 205 -12.87 4.24 8.58
CA PHE A 205 -13.36 5.15 9.61
C PHE A 205 -14.47 6.05 9.06
N GLU A 206 -14.27 6.61 7.87
CA GLU A 206 -15.27 7.42 7.19
C GLU A 206 -16.54 6.62 6.89
N ALA A 207 -16.39 5.40 6.34
CA ALA A 207 -17.50 4.50 6.05
C ALA A 207 -18.30 4.16 7.32
N LEU A 208 -17.64 3.83 8.43
CA LEU A 208 -18.30 3.52 9.70
C LEU A 208 -18.99 4.74 10.31
N ALA A 209 -18.40 5.93 10.20
CA ALA A 209 -19.03 7.17 10.67
C ALA A 209 -20.31 7.48 9.89
N ILE A 210 -20.29 7.26 8.59
CA ILE A 210 -21.45 7.41 7.71
C ILE A 210 -22.53 6.36 8.05
N GLU A 211 -22.14 5.11 8.18
CA GLU A 211 -23.05 4.02 8.55
C GLU A 211 -23.73 4.28 9.92
N ALA A 212 -22.98 4.83 10.88
CA ALA A 212 -23.53 5.21 12.17
C ALA A 212 -24.55 6.37 12.08
N MET A 213 -24.35 7.31 11.14
CA MET A 213 -25.32 8.35 10.82
C MET A 213 -26.58 7.75 10.21
N ASP A 214 -26.45 6.90 9.20
CA ASP A 214 -27.57 6.25 8.49
C ASP A 214 -28.43 5.42 9.45
N LYS A 215 -27.79 4.78 10.44
CA LYS A 215 -28.46 4.01 11.50
C LYS A 215 -29.00 4.87 12.65
N GLY A 216 -28.84 6.19 12.61
CA GLY A 216 -29.27 7.08 13.70
C GLY A 216 -28.49 6.93 15.01
N LEU A 217 -27.32 6.29 14.98
CA LEU A 217 -26.48 6.06 16.16
C LEU A 217 -25.68 7.30 16.57
N MET A 218 -25.55 8.29 15.67
CA MET A 218 -24.95 9.59 15.98
C MET A 218 -25.65 10.72 15.23
N GLY A 219 -25.59 11.93 15.79
CA GLY A 219 -26.12 13.12 15.13
C GLY A 219 -25.06 13.86 14.31
N THR A 220 -25.49 14.74 13.41
CA THR A 220 -24.63 15.54 12.50
C THR A 220 -23.52 16.29 13.24
N GLY A 221 -23.76 16.80 14.46
CA GLY A 221 -22.73 17.48 15.24
C GLY A 221 -21.59 16.56 15.65
N LYS A 222 -21.92 15.33 16.09
CA LYS A 222 -20.91 14.33 16.47
C LYS A 222 -20.17 13.77 15.24
N PHE A 223 -20.88 13.60 14.14
CA PHE A 223 -20.28 13.25 12.86
C PHE A 223 -19.28 14.32 12.42
N ALA A 224 -19.65 15.60 12.45
CA ALA A 224 -18.74 16.70 12.12
C ALA A 224 -17.49 16.72 12.99
N GLU A 225 -17.64 16.48 14.32
CA GLU A 225 -16.52 16.36 15.26
C GLU A 225 -15.58 15.22 14.89
N TYR A 226 -16.11 14.02 14.63
CA TYR A 226 -15.31 12.86 14.24
C TYR A 226 -14.65 13.05 12.87
N MET A 227 -15.36 13.68 11.95
CA MET A 227 -14.82 14.00 10.62
C MET A 227 -13.92 15.26 10.64
N GLY A 228 -13.77 15.98 11.77
CA GLY A 228 -12.98 17.21 11.92
C GLY A 228 -13.32 18.26 10.86
N ILE A 229 -14.59 18.33 10.50
CA ILE A 229 -15.16 19.30 9.56
C ILE A 229 -16.19 20.16 10.27
N SER A 230 -16.56 21.29 9.68
CA SER A 230 -17.64 22.11 10.21
C SER A 230 -18.98 21.37 10.08
N ARG A 231 -19.95 21.72 10.93
CA ARG A 231 -21.31 21.19 10.85
C ARG A 231 -21.95 21.45 9.48
N ARG A 232 -21.64 22.59 8.87
CA ARG A 232 -22.14 22.95 7.53
C ARG A 232 -21.58 22.05 6.44
N GLU A 233 -20.29 21.75 6.51
CA GLU A 233 -19.64 20.80 5.57
C GLU A 233 -20.18 19.39 5.78
N ALA A 234 -20.41 18.97 7.02
CA ALA A 234 -21.02 17.69 7.32
C ALA A 234 -22.42 17.55 6.73
N MET A 235 -23.27 18.58 6.86
CA MET A 235 -24.59 18.60 6.25
C MET A 235 -24.51 18.50 4.72
N LYS A 236 -23.65 19.30 4.09
CA LYS A 236 -23.45 19.27 2.64
C LYS A 236 -23.01 17.90 2.14
N LEU A 237 -22.08 17.26 2.85
CA LEU A 237 -21.58 15.93 2.50
C LEU A 237 -22.66 14.85 2.59
N LEU A 238 -23.54 14.94 3.59
CA LEU A 238 -24.67 14.03 3.76
C LEU A 238 -25.75 14.24 2.70
N ASP A 239 -26.04 15.50 2.34
CA ASP A 239 -27.03 15.85 1.30
C ASP A 239 -26.55 15.37 -0.08
N GLU A 240 -25.30 15.67 -0.47
CA GLU A 240 -24.71 15.21 -1.74
C GLU A 240 -24.73 13.68 -1.89
N ARG A 241 -24.63 12.98 -0.77
CA ARG A 241 -24.68 11.52 -0.76
C ARG A 241 -26.12 11.01 -0.91
N ALA A 242 -27.07 11.62 -0.24
CA ALA A 242 -28.48 11.29 -0.40
C ALA A 242 -28.91 11.43 -1.87
N ASP A 243 -28.50 12.53 -2.53
CA ASP A 243 -28.80 12.77 -3.95
C ASP A 243 -28.18 11.70 -4.87
N LYS A 244 -26.95 11.25 -4.60
CA LYS A 244 -26.33 10.17 -5.35
C LYS A 244 -27.02 8.83 -5.15
N PHE A 245 -27.43 8.50 -3.93
CA PHE A 245 -28.14 7.27 -3.62
C PHE A 245 -29.45 7.17 -4.41
N TRP A 246 -30.24 8.24 -4.48
CA TRP A 246 -31.47 8.28 -5.27
C TRP A 246 -31.24 8.20 -6.79
N GLN A 247 -30.07 8.63 -7.29
CA GLN A 247 -29.69 8.47 -8.69
C GLN A 247 -29.24 7.05 -9.03
N GLU A 248 -28.63 6.33 -8.07
CA GLU A 248 -28.16 4.95 -8.27
C GLU A 248 -29.29 3.90 -8.10
N GLU A 249 -30.34 4.17 -7.36
CA GLU A 249 -31.51 3.28 -7.25
C GLU A 249 -32.25 3.08 -8.60
N SER A 250 -31.93 3.88 -9.61
CA SER A 250 -32.47 3.72 -10.97
C SER A 250 -31.64 2.76 -11.85
N LEU A 251 -30.61 2.08 -11.30
CA LEU A 251 -29.67 1.28 -12.06
C LEU A 251 -29.86 -0.22 -11.89
N VAL A 252 -30.37 -0.81 -12.96
CA VAL A 252 -30.10 -2.15 -13.51
C VAL A 252 -30.48 -3.35 -12.65
N GLU A 253 -31.61 -3.96 -13.02
CA GLU A 253 -31.85 -5.38 -12.80
C GLU A 253 -30.74 -6.20 -13.49
N ILE A 254 -29.90 -6.86 -12.70
CA ILE A 254 -28.94 -7.83 -13.21
C ILE A 254 -29.61 -9.19 -13.21
N GLU A 255 -29.96 -9.72 -14.38
CA GLU A 255 -30.32 -11.11 -14.52
C GLU A 255 -29.06 -11.98 -14.32
N VAL A 256 -29.09 -12.81 -13.27
CA VAL A 256 -28.08 -13.84 -13.07
C VAL A 256 -28.38 -14.96 -14.08
N ILE A 257 -27.50 -15.15 -15.03
CA ILE A 257 -27.57 -16.28 -15.96
C ILE A 257 -27.18 -17.54 -15.18
N ASP A 258 -28.19 -18.33 -14.80
CA ASP A 258 -27.97 -19.68 -14.27
C ASP A 258 -27.33 -20.55 -15.38
N SER A 259 -26.10 -21.02 -15.10
CA SER A 259 -25.33 -21.93 -15.96
C SER A 259 -25.51 -23.37 -15.52
#